data_0352241c19365ffd8318db0072354478
#
_entry.id   0352241c19365ffd8318db0072354478
#
_cell.length_a   1.000
_cell.length_b   1.000
_cell.length_c   1.000
_cell.angle_alpha   90.00
_cell.angle_beta   90.00
_cell.angle_gamma   90.00
#
_symmetry.space_group_name_H-M   'P 1'
#
loop_
_entity.id
_entity.type
_entity.pdbx_description
1 polymer ?
#
loop_
_entity_poly.entity_id
_entity_poly.type
_entity_poly.pdbx_seq_one_letter_code
_entity_poly.pdbx_strand_id
1 'polypeptide(L)'
;MKKFIVTGGAGFIGSHLVEELVKNNVKVLVVDNLLTGKKSNIDRLDNVEKIYDDLGSDASLSAIETFNPDVCFHLAAQSSVVISVEDPLLDFEHNLLQPIKLLQKLIHTDCKKFVFSSSGGTIFGEPNVIPTSEKDYAGEPVSPYGVAKKKLNDFIKLMVQDENMSYSILNLANVYGPRQDPHGEAGVMSIFTGRMLNNETPIVYGDGNQTRDYIFVTDVVSALIKSSETDDNLFLNIGTSQETSVNELVSIIRSITSWEGEPDYKPQREGELLRSVLNNEKAKMSLNWEPEYNLNRGIKELVNWFKNE
;
A
#
# COMPACT_ATOMS: atom_id res chain seq x y z
N MET A 1 14.26 19.32 14.30
CA MET A 1 13.76 18.77 13.02
C MET A 1 13.22 17.39 13.35
N LYS A 2 11.97 17.10 12.98
CA LYS A 2 11.39 15.77 13.18
C LYS A 2 12.14 14.74 12.35
N LYS A 3 12.26 13.51 12.87
CA LYS A 3 12.94 12.38 12.24
C LYS A 3 11.93 11.29 11.92
N PHE A 4 11.80 10.95 10.66
CA PHE A 4 10.85 9.93 10.22
C PHE A 4 11.58 8.77 9.55
N ILE A 5 11.10 7.55 9.79
CA ILE A 5 11.52 6.38 9.03
C ILE A 5 10.42 6.01 8.04
N VAL A 6 10.83 5.64 6.84
CA VAL A 6 9.97 5.02 5.84
C VAL A 6 10.60 3.70 5.40
N THR A 7 10.07 2.58 5.87
CA THR A 7 10.46 1.27 5.33
C THR A 7 9.71 1.02 4.03
N GLY A 8 10.38 0.44 3.02
CA GLY A 8 9.83 0.35 1.67
C GLY A 8 9.77 1.71 0.95
N GLY A 9 10.65 2.66 1.37
CA GLY A 9 10.62 4.03 0.88
C GLY A 9 11.11 4.22 -0.56
N ALA A 10 11.77 3.23 -1.18
CA ALA A 10 12.12 3.22 -2.59
C ALA A 10 11.04 2.56 -3.48
N GLY A 11 10.00 1.98 -2.85
CA GLY A 11 8.87 1.35 -3.52
C GLY A 11 7.85 2.34 -4.08
N PHE A 12 6.75 1.82 -4.61
CA PHE A 12 5.66 2.58 -5.21
C PHE A 12 5.08 3.65 -4.25
N ILE A 13 4.35 3.24 -3.20
CA ILE A 13 3.71 4.16 -2.26
C ILE A 13 4.77 4.92 -1.43
N GLY A 14 5.81 4.20 -0.97
CA GLY A 14 6.85 4.75 -0.12
C GLY A 14 7.59 5.92 -0.73
N SER A 15 7.91 5.87 -2.03
CA SER A 15 8.63 6.95 -2.71
C SER A 15 7.82 8.24 -2.82
N HIS A 16 6.51 8.15 -3.02
CA HIS A 16 5.62 9.31 -2.98
C HIS A 16 5.53 9.89 -1.56
N LEU A 17 5.48 9.03 -0.54
CA LEU A 17 5.48 9.48 0.85
C LEU A 17 6.80 10.19 1.20
N VAL A 18 7.96 9.60 0.87
CA VAL A 18 9.27 10.22 1.12
C VAL A 18 9.37 11.59 0.45
N GLU A 19 8.95 11.70 -0.80
CA GLU A 19 8.94 12.95 -1.54
C GLU A 19 8.09 14.04 -0.84
N GLU A 20 6.91 13.67 -0.33
CA GLU A 20 6.05 14.61 0.36
C GLU A 20 6.60 15.01 1.75
N LEU A 21 7.19 14.06 2.49
CA LEU A 21 7.82 14.32 3.78
C LEU A 21 8.99 15.30 3.67
N VAL A 22 9.84 15.14 2.65
CA VAL A 22 11.01 16.03 2.43
C VAL A 22 10.59 17.47 2.21
N LYS A 23 9.47 17.74 1.53
CA LYS A 23 8.93 19.11 1.35
C LYS A 23 8.59 19.79 2.67
N ASN A 24 8.28 19.03 3.71
CA ASN A 24 7.90 19.52 5.03
C ASN A 24 9.10 19.67 6.01
N ASN A 25 10.33 19.71 5.49
CA ASN A 25 11.56 19.92 6.25
C ASN A 25 11.77 18.91 7.40
N VAL A 26 11.47 17.64 7.15
CA VAL A 26 11.76 16.53 8.07
C VAL A 26 13.02 15.78 7.61
N LYS A 27 13.73 15.13 8.54
CA LYS A 27 14.81 14.22 8.23
C LYS A 27 14.24 12.82 8.04
N VAL A 28 14.52 12.19 6.90
CA VAL A 28 13.96 10.88 6.57
C VAL A 28 15.07 9.83 6.49
N LEU A 29 14.86 8.69 7.17
CA LEU A 29 15.62 7.47 6.94
C LEU A 29 14.75 6.51 6.12
N VAL A 30 15.24 6.09 4.96
CA VAL A 30 14.64 5.02 4.16
C VAL A 30 15.38 3.71 4.41
N VAL A 31 14.63 2.64 4.67
CA VAL A 31 15.13 1.25 4.70
C VAL A 31 14.36 0.45 3.64
N ASP A 32 15.07 -0.10 2.65
CA ASP A 32 14.47 -0.78 1.51
C ASP A 32 15.46 -1.82 0.95
N ASN A 33 15.06 -3.07 0.77
CA ASN A 33 15.94 -4.11 0.20
C ASN A 33 15.96 -4.11 -1.34
N LEU A 34 15.18 -3.22 -1.97
CA LEU A 34 15.04 -3.08 -3.41
C LEU A 34 14.47 -4.31 -4.12
N LEU A 35 13.71 -5.16 -3.41
CA LEU A 35 13.03 -6.31 -4.02
C LEU A 35 12.06 -5.86 -5.13
N THR A 36 11.30 -4.79 -4.85
CA THR A 36 10.41 -4.14 -5.82
C THR A 36 10.68 -2.64 -5.93
N GLY A 37 11.40 -2.07 -4.97
CA GLY A 37 11.81 -0.66 -4.94
C GLY A 37 12.88 -0.34 -5.97
N LYS A 38 12.91 0.91 -6.43
CA LYS A 38 13.92 1.43 -7.37
C LYS A 38 14.66 2.61 -6.74
N LYS A 39 15.99 2.55 -6.70
CA LYS A 39 16.81 3.67 -6.20
C LYS A 39 16.45 4.99 -6.87
N SER A 40 16.21 4.96 -8.19
CA SER A 40 15.86 6.14 -8.99
C SER A 40 14.62 6.89 -8.49
N ASN A 41 13.72 6.23 -7.74
CA ASN A 41 12.55 6.87 -7.18
C ASN A 41 12.87 7.93 -6.12
N ILE A 42 14.01 7.78 -5.42
CA ILE A 42 14.40 8.61 -4.27
C ILE A 42 15.83 9.17 -4.33
N ASP A 43 16.62 8.81 -5.34
CA ASP A 43 18.04 9.23 -5.41
C ASP A 43 18.23 10.75 -5.49
N ARG A 44 17.27 11.46 -6.07
CA ARG A 44 17.31 12.92 -6.26
C ARG A 44 16.84 13.70 -5.02
N LEU A 45 16.40 13.01 -3.96
CA LEU A 45 15.87 13.67 -2.79
C LEU A 45 16.99 13.98 -1.80
N ASP A 46 17.13 15.26 -1.45
CA ASP A 46 18.02 15.74 -0.40
C ASP A 46 17.43 15.45 0.99
N ASN A 47 18.27 15.42 2.02
CA ASN A 47 17.88 15.14 3.42
C ASN A 47 17.27 13.73 3.66
N VAL A 48 17.56 12.76 2.78
CA VAL A 48 17.15 11.37 2.91
C VAL A 48 18.39 10.49 3.13
N GLU A 49 18.49 9.89 4.32
CA GLU A 49 19.42 8.79 4.57
C GLU A 49 18.83 7.50 4.01
N LYS A 50 19.65 6.67 3.37
CA LYS A 50 19.18 5.50 2.62
C LYS A 50 20.00 4.27 3.04
N ILE A 51 19.29 3.21 3.44
CA ILE A 51 19.86 1.88 3.73
C ILE A 51 19.19 0.91 2.77
N TYR A 52 19.99 0.28 1.94
CA TYR A 52 19.53 -0.71 0.97
C TYR A 52 19.86 -2.10 1.48
N ASP A 53 19.03 -2.60 2.42
CA ASP A 53 19.19 -3.90 3.05
C ASP A 53 17.83 -4.39 3.59
N ASP A 54 17.77 -5.67 3.95
CA ASP A 54 16.59 -6.24 4.58
C ASP A 54 16.25 -5.55 5.91
N LEU A 55 14.97 -5.30 6.13
CA LEU A 55 14.48 -4.64 7.34
C LEU A 55 14.89 -5.36 8.61
N GLY A 56 14.91 -6.70 8.58
CA GLY A 56 15.24 -7.54 9.73
C GLY A 56 16.74 -7.76 9.95
N SER A 57 17.63 -7.16 9.13
CA SER A 57 19.08 -7.28 9.30
C SER A 57 19.56 -6.48 10.51
N ASP A 58 20.67 -6.96 11.14
CA ASP A 58 21.28 -6.26 12.26
C ASP A 58 21.74 -4.84 11.87
N ALA A 59 22.18 -4.64 10.63
CA ALA A 59 22.61 -3.34 10.13
C ALA A 59 21.42 -2.36 10.05
N SER A 60 20.30 -2.79 9.46
CA SER A 60 19.08 -1.98 9.39
C SER A 60 18.53 -1.63 10.77
N LEU A 61 18.42 -2.64 11.66
CA LEU A 61 17.89 -2.44 13.01
C LEU A 61 18.78 -1.53 13.86
N SER A 62 20.12 -1.66 13.77
CA SER A 62 21.06 -0.77 14.48
C SER A 62 21.02 0.65 13.97
N ALA A 63 20.87 0.85 12.67
CA ALA A 63 20.74 2.17 12.08
C ALA A 63 19.41 2.86 12.47
N ILE A 64 18.32 2.11 12.53
CA ILE A 64 17.02 2.59 13.02
C ILE A 64 17.12 3.08 14.47
N GLU A 65 17.74 2.28 15.34
CA GLU A 65 17.98 2.62 16.74
C GLU A 65 18.85 3.88 16.88
N THR A 66 19.95 3.97 16.10
CA THR A 66 20.84 5.13 16.07
C THR A 66 20.14 6.39 15.54
N PHE A 67 19.31 6.24 14.53
CA PHE A 67 18.55 7.34 13.95
C PHE A 67 17.55 7.90 14.96
N ASN A 68 16.99 7.06 15.83
CA ASN A 68 16.04 7.42 16.88
C ASN A 68 14.87 8.28 16.35
N PRO A 69 13.91 7.68 15.64
CA PRO A 69 12.85 8.40 14.96
C PRO A 69 11.74 8.90 15.89
N ASP A 70 11.04 9.95 15.47
CA ASP A 70 9.77 10.37 16.09
C ASP A 70 8.58 9.57 15.55
N VAL A 71 8.61 9.20 14.26
CA VAL A 71 7.53 8.49 13.54
C VAL A 71 8.13 7.42 12.64
N CYS A 72 7.52 6.24 12.61
CA CYS A 72 7.82 5.17 11.67
C CYS A 72 6.65 4.88 10.74
N PHE A 73 6.85 5.03 9.44
CA PHE A 73 5.95 4.55 8.39
C PHE A 73 6.45 3.21 7.88
N HIS A 74 5.70 2.15 8.15
CA HIS A 74 6.04 0.81 7.71
C HIS A 74 5.23 0.42 6.48
N LEU A 75 5.88 0.53 5.29
CA LEU A 75 5.31 0.19 3.99
C LEU A 75 6.05 -0.97 3.30
N ALA A 76 7.23 -1.37 3.83
CA ALA A 76 7.93 -2.54 3.31
C ALA A 76 7.06 -3.78 3.41
N ALA A 77 6.92 -4.51 2.31
CA ALA A 77 6.16 -5.75 2.26
C ALA A 77 6.55 -6.57 1.02
N GLN A 78 6.49 -7.89 1.11
CA GLN A 78 6.19 -8.73 -0.02
C GLN A 78 4.69 -8.53 -0.34
N SER A 79 4.32 -8.00 -1.51
CA SER A 79 2.94 -7.57 -1.80
C SER A 79 2.17 -8.48 -2.75
N SER A 80 2.81 -9.53 -3.27
CA SER A 80 2.19 -10.48 -4.17
C SER A 80 1.43 -11.57 -3.43
N VAL A 81 0.12 -11.66 -3.69
CA VAL A 81 -0.70 -12.78 -3.20
C VAL A 81 -0.24 -14.10 -3.80
N VAL A 82 0.16 -14.12 -5.08
CA VAL A 82 0.63 -15.33 -5.77
C VAL A 82 1.92 -15.84 -5.13
N ILE A 83 2.93 -14.99 -4.95
CA ILE A 83 4.18 -15.37 -4.27
C ILE A 83 3.88 -15.88 -2.85
N SER A 84 2.91 -15.29 -2.13
CA SER A 84 2.57 -15.76 -0.78
C SER A 84 2.02 -17.20 -0.77
N VAL A 85 1.37 -17.64 -1.85
CA VAL A 85 0.89 -19.02 -2.01
C VAL A 85 2.03 -19.95 -2.42
N GLU A 86 2.92 -19.50 -3.29
CA GLU A 86 4.08 -20.27 -3.78
C GLU A 86 5.14 -20.43 -2.69
N ASP A 87 5.43 -19.39 -1.91
CA ASP A 87 6.39 -19.40 -0.80
C ASP A 87 5.83 -18.68 0.43
N PRO A 88 4.99 -19.34 1.23
CA PRO A 88 4.40 -18.75 2.42
C PRO A 88 5.42 -18.44 3.51
N LEU A 89 6.58 -19.12 3.56
CA LEU A 89 7.61 -18.83 4.56
C LEU A 89 8.31 -17.51 4.25
N LEU A 90 8.63 -17.24 3.00
CA LEU A 90 9.16 -15.96 2.54
C LEU A 90 8.17 -14.83 2.86
N ASP A 91 6.89 -15.05 2.60
CA ASP A 91 5.84 -14.07 2.89
C ASP A 91 5.77 -13.75 4.39
N PHE A 92 5.74 -14.77 5.26
CA PHE A 92 5.71 -14.58 6.71
C PHE A 92 6.98 -13.91 7.24
N GLU A 93 8.16 -14.21 6.69
CA GLU A 93 9.40 -13.52 7.08
C GLU A 93 9.29 -12.02 6.81
N HIS A 94 8.90 -11.62 5.60
CA HIS A 94 8.84 -10.22 5.21
C HIS A 94 7.63 -9.46 5.80
N ASN A 95 6.47 -10.10 5.89
CA ASN A 95 5.21 -9.44 6.25
C ASN A 95 4.83 -9.58 7.73
N LEU A 96 5.52 -10.42 8.50
CA LEU A 96 5.22 -10.62 9.91
C LEU A 96 6.47 -10.57 10.79
N LEU A 97 7.50 -11.40 10.55
CA LEU A 97 8.63 -11.53 11.47
C LEU A 97 9.54 -10.31 11.47
N GLN A 98 9.93 -9.80 10.29
CA GLN A 98 10.75 -8.58 10.19
C GLN A 98 10.05 -7.34 10.77
N PRO A 99 8.76 -7.08 10.49
CA PRO A 99 8.00 -6.01 11.16
C PRO A 99 7.94 -6.13 12.68
N ILE A 100 7.83 -7.35 13.22
CA ILE A 100 7.87 -7.56 14.68
C ILE A 100 9.23 -7.19 15.26
N LYS A 101 10.34 -7.57 14.60
CA LYS A 101 11.70 -7.15 14.99
C LYS A 101 11.85 -5.63 14.96
N LEU A 102 11.30 -4.97 13.93
CA LEU A 102 11.25 -3.51 13.85
C LEU A 102 10.52 -2.89 15.04
N LEU A 103 9.31 -3.36 15.34
CA LEU A 103 8.52 -2.86 16.47
C LEU A 103 9.26 -3.04 17.81
N GLN A 104 9.89 -4.21 18.04
CA GLN A 104 10.71 -4.46 19.22
C GLN A 104 11.85 -3.44 19.37
N LYS A 105 12.46 -3.02 18.26
CA LYS A 105 13.48 -1.96 18.29
C LYS A 105 12.90 -0.58 18.55
N LEU A 106 11.80 -0.23 17.91
CA LEU A 106 11.17 1.08 18.02
C LEU A 106 10.64 1.38 19.43
N ILE A 107 10.14 0.38 20.16
CA ILE A 107 9.67 0.49 21.55
C ILE A 107 10.80 1.02 22.48
N HIS A 108 12.05 0.76 22.17
CA HIS A 108 13.22 1.22 22.92
C HIS A 108 13.80 2.54 22.40
N THR A 109 13.14 3.24 21.51
CA THR A 109 13.50 4.56 20.96
C THR A 109 12.51 5.64 21.41
N ASP A 110 12.71 6.89 20.97
CA ASP A 110 11.76 7.97 21.20
C ASP A 110 10.56 7.97 20.24
N CYS A 111 10.36 6.92 19.45
CA CYS A 111 9.29 6.82 18.49
C CYS A 111 7.92 6.89 19.16
N LYS A 112 7.10 7.87 18.74
CA LYS A 112 5.77 8.12 19.29
C LYS A 112 4.64 7.57 18.44
N LYS A 113 4.92 7.29 17.17
CA LYS A 113 3.88 6.87 16.23
C LYS A 113 4.39 5.81 15.26
N PHE A 114 3.67 4.70 15.19
CA PHE A 114 3.87 3.66 14.19
C PHE A 114 2.70 3.65 13.20
N VAL A 115 2.96 3.98 11.93
CA VAL A 115 1.96 3.99 10.86
C VAL A 115 2.20 2.79 9.97
N PHE A 116 1.21 1.91 9.84
CA PHE A 116 1.31 0.67 9.07
C PHE A 116 0.35 0.63 7.90
N SER A 117 0.87 0.31 6.71
CA SER A 117 0.06 -0.01 5.54
C SER A 117 -0.37 -1.48 5.55
N SER A 118 -1.60 -1.72 5.98
CA SER A 118 -2.27 -3.01 5.90
C SER A 118 -3.02 -3.16 4.57
N SER A 119 -3.71 -4.26 4.34
CA SER A 119 -4.39 -4.55 3.07
C SER A 119 -5.88 -4.76 3.25
N GLY A 120 -6.69 -3.76 2.92
CA GLY A 120 -8.14 -3.86 2.99
C GLY A 120 -8.74 -4.86 2.00
N GLY A 121 -8.03 -5.14 0.90
CA GLY A 121 -8.47 -6.13 -0.08
C GLY A 121 -8.26 -7.59 0.33
N THR A 122 -7.56 -7.87 1.45
CA THR A 122 -7.20 -9.26 1.80
C THR A 122 -7.51 -9.66 3.24
N ILE A 123 -7.54 -8.71 4.20
CA ILE A 123 -7.69 -9.04 5.64
C ILE A 123 -9.11 -9.39 6.07
N PHE A 124 -10.12 -8.99 5.30
CA PHE A 124 -11.52 -9.19 5.64
C PHE A 124 -12.10 -10.51 5.08
N GLY A 125 -11.36 -11.21 4.19
CA GLY A 125 -11.88 -12.38 3.48
C GLY A 125 -13.00 -12.02 2.52
N GLU A 126 -13.93 -12.96 2.27
CA GLU A 126 -15.14 -12.70 1.49
C GLU A 126 -16.10 -11.82 2.30
N PRO A 127 -16.39 -10.59 1.84
CA PRO A 127 -17.22 -9.67 2.61
C PRO A 127 -18.72 -10.02 2.49
N ASN A 128 -19.41 -10.07 3.62
CA ASN A 128 -20.87 -10.23 3.65
C ASN A 128 -21.61 -8.92 3.36
N VAL A 129 -20.95 -7.78 3.60
CA VAL A 129 -21.51 -6.43 3.41
C VAL A 129 -20.50 -5.58 2.64
N ILE A 130 -20.98 -4.86 1.63
CA ILE A 130 -20.20 -3.93 0.82
C ILE A 130 -20.89 -2.57 0.80
N PRO A 131 -20.17 -1.47 1.03
CA PRO A 131 -18.73 -1.39 1.38
C PRO A 131 -18.41 -2.00 2.76
N THR A 132 -17.28 -2.73 2.84
CA THR A 132 -16.82 -3.43 4.04
C THR A 132 -16.29 -2.44 5.08
N SER A 133 -16.78 -2.51 6.31
CA SER A 133 -16.34 -1.64 7.40
C SER A 133 -15.28 -2.31 8.28
N GLU A 134 -14.60 -1.51 9.13
CA GLU A 134 -13.63 -2.01 10.11
C GLU A 134 -14.27 -2.94 11.16
N LYS A 135 -15.60 -2.92 11.29
CA LYS A 135 -16.36 -3.83 12.17
C LYS A 135 -16.41 -5.27 11.64
N ASP A 136 -16.18 -5.44 10.33
CA ASP A 136 -16.20 -6.73 9.66
C ASP A 136 -14.85 -7.47 9.75
N TYR A 137 -13.94 -7.01 10.62
CA TYR A 137 -12.58 -7.56 10.81
C TYR A 137 -12.54 -9.04 11.26
N ALA A 138 -13.67 -9.58 11.68
CA ALA A 138 -13.77 -11.00 12.04
C ALA A 138 -13.68 -11.97 10.84
N GLY A 139 -13.82 -11.49 9.60
CA GLY A 139 -13.66 -12.31 8.39
C GLY A 139 -12.28 -12.96 8.29
N GLU A 140 -12.20 -14.14 7.67
CA GLU A 140 -10.96 -14.90 7.55
C GLU A 140 -10.28 -14.65 6.21
N PRO A 141 -8.98 -14.25 6.20
CA PRO A 141 -8.21 -14.10 4.96
C PRO A 141 -8.11 -15.41 4.17
N VAL A 142 -8.12 -15.32 2.85
CA VAL A 142 -8.06 -16.47 1.94
C VAL A 142 -6.64 -16.72 1.37
N SER A 143 -5.64 -15.97 1.81
CA SER A 143 -4.25 -16.10 1.36
C SER A 143 -3.25 -15.94 2.50
N PRO A 144 -2.04 -16.55 2.40
CA PRO A 144 -0.96 -16.35 3.38
C PRO A 144 -0.63 -14.87 3.58
N TYR A 145 -0.55 -14.08 2.51
CA TYR A 145 -0.38 -12.62 2.58
C TYR A 145 -1.44 -11.94 3.45
N GLY A 146 -2.71 -12.24 3.23
CA GLY A 146 -3.81 -11.69 4.03
C GLY A 146 -3.72 -12.10 5.49
N VAL A 147 -3.35 -13.37 5.76
CA VAL A 147 -3.11 -13.88 7.13
C VAL A 147 -1.97 -13.12 7.79
N ALA A 148 -0.82 -12.95 7.13
CA ALA A 148 0.33 -12.23 7.66
C ALA A 148 -0.02 -10.77 8.00
N LYS A 149 -0.68 -10.05 7.08
CA LYS A 149 -1.13 -8.67 7.30
C LYS A 149 -2.12 -8.55 8.46
N LYS A 150 -3.10 -9.45 8.53
CA LYS A 150 -4.07 -9.48 9.64
C LYS A 150 -3.40 -9.77 10.98
N LYS A 151 -2.48 -10.73 11.02
CA LYS A 151 -1.75 -11.06 12.25
C LYS A 151 -0.83 -9.92 12.69
N LEU A 152 -0.18 -9.23 11.75
CA LEU A 152 0.61 -8.06 12.10
C LEU A 152 -0.26 -6.93 12.68
N ASN A 153 -1.48 -6.71 12.17
CA ASN A 153 -2.43 -5.77 12.79
C ASN A 153 -2.68 -6.11 14.27
N ASP A 154 -2.85 -7.39 14.59
CA ASP A 154 -3.12 -7.84 15.97
C ASP A 154 -1.86 -7.70 16.85
N PHE A 155 -0.66 -8.02 16.30
CA PHE A 155 0.60 -7.84 17.01
C PHE A 155 0.92 -6.37 17.29
N ILE A 156 0.69 -5.46 16.34
CA ILE A 156 0.88 -4.01 16.56
C ILE A 156 0.04 -3.55 17.74
N LYS A 157 -1.26 -3.88 17.77
CA LYS A 157 -2.16 -3.51 18.87
C LYS A 157 -1.68 -4.04 20.22
N LEU A 158 -1.22 -5.29 20.26
CA LEU A 158 -0.75 -5.95 21.48
C LEU A 158 0.58 -5.33 21.96
N MET A 159 1.57 -5.15 21.07
CA MET A 159 2.92 -4.70 21.44
C MET A 159 2.97 -3.22 21.85
N VAL A 160 2.02 -2.41 21.39
CA VAL A 160 2.01 -0.96 21.64
C VAL A 160 1.07 -0.60 22.80
N GLN A 161 0.26 -1.56 23.31
CA GLN A 161 -0.83 -1.32 24.23
C GLN A 161 -0.41 -0.56 25.51
N ASP A 162 0.73 -0.91 26.09
CA ASP A 162 1.23 -0.35 27.36
C ASP A 162 2.48 0.52 27.15
N GLU A 163 2.78 0.89 25.89
CA GLU A 163 3.96 1.64 25.51
C GLU A 163 3.65 3.13 25.28
N ASN A 164 4.69 3.95 25.34
CA ASN A 164 4.56 5.40 25.06
C ASN A 164 4.57 5.69 23.55
N MET A 165 3.97 4.81 22.77
CA MET A 165 3.84 4.89 21.33
C MET A 165 2.39 4.61 20.94
N SER A 166 1.86 5.34 19.97
CA SER A 166 0.56 5.06 19.35
C SER A 166 0.71 4.42 17.98
N TYR A 167 -0.38 3.86 17.45
CA TYR A 167 -0.37 3.27 16.11
C TYR A 167 -1.46 3.84 15.20
N SER A 168 -1.21 3.80 13.90
CA SER A 168 -2.21 3.95 12.85
C SER A 168 -2.09 2.78 11.87
N ILE A 169 -3.07 1.91 11.85
CA ILE A 169 -3.19 0.81 10.90
C ILE A 169 -4.15 1.24 9.82
N LEU A 170 -3.63 1.40 8.59
CA LEU A 170 -4.40 1.82 7.43
C LEU A 170 -4.61 0.64 6.48
N ASN A 171 -5.86 0.17 6.38
CA ASN A 171 -6.24 -0.91 5.48
C ASN A 171 -6.48 -0.32 4.10
N LEU A 172 -5.50 -0.46 3.21
CA LEU A 172 -5.54 0.16 1.89
C LEU A 172 -6.41 -0.63 0.92
N ALA A 173 -7.22 0.07 0.13
CA ALA A 173 -7.88 -0.45 -1.06
C ALA A 173 -6.85 -0.68 -2.19
N ASN A 174 -7.29 -0.92 -3.42
CA ASN A 174 -6.39 -1.13 -4.55
C ASN A 174 -5.72 0.17 -4.98
N VAL A 175 -4.52 0.41 -4.47
CA VAL A 175 -3.76 1.62 -4.76
C VAL A 175 -3.21 1.58 -6.18
N TYR A 176 -3.32 2.70 -6.90
CA TYR A 176 -2.75 2.86 -8.24
C TYR A 176 -2.13 4.25 -8.43
N GLY A 177 -1.23 4.38 -9.40
CA GLY A 177 -0.60 5.66 -9.75
C GLY A 177 0.80 5.52 -10.33
N PRO A 178 1.50 6.64 -10.57
CA PRO A 178 2.88 6.69 -11.03
C PRO A 178 3.82 5.85 -10.17
N ARG A 179 4.88 5.29 -10.77
CA ARG A 179 5.88 4.42 -10.14
C ARG A 179 5.38 3.02 -9.73
N GLN A 180 4.12 2.67 -10.01
CA GLN A 180 3.67 1.29 -9.87
C GLN A 180 4.23 0.46 -11.03
N ASP A 181 4.96 -0.63 -10.71
CA ASP A 181 5.59 -1.48 -11.73
C ASP A 181 4.54 -2.23 -12.57
N PRO A 182 4.47 -2.03 -13.90
CA PRO A 182 3.51 -2.71 -14.77
C PRO A 182 3.90 -4.16 -15.07
N HIS A 183 5.14 -4.59 -14.76
CA HIS A 183 5.68 -5.91 -15.11
C HIS A 183 5.64 -6.90 -13.94
N GLY A 184 5.44 -6.41 -12.70
CA GLY A 184 5.29 -7.24 -11.51
C GLY A 184 3.85 -7.71 -11.32
N GLU A 185 3.54 -8.19 -10.12
CA GLU A 185 2.15 -8.39 -9.67
C GLU A 185 1.48 -7.04 -9.36
N ALA A 186 1.70 -6.10 -10.25
CA ALA A 186 1.10 -4.78 -10.20
C ALA A 186 -0.42 -4.89 -10.29
N GLY A 187 -1.07 -3.91 -9.72
CA GLY A 187 -2.50 -3.77 -9.90
C GLY A 187 -2.88 -3.68 -11.37
N VAL A 188 -4.01 -4.25 -11.71
CA VAL A 188 -4.59 -4.28 -13.06
C VAL A 188 -4.51 -2.93 -13.79
N MET A 189 -4.57 -1.84 -13.03
CA MET A 189 -4.51 -0.46 -13.51
C MET A 189 -3.24 -0.16 -14.32
N SER A 190 -2.06 -0.40 -13.74
CA SER A 190 -0.76 -0.14 -14.40
C SER A 190 -0.52 -1.12 -15.54
N ILE A 191 -0.91 -2.40 -15.39
CA ILE A 191 -0.79 -3.42 -16.44
C ILE A 191 -1.62 -3.01 -17.66
N PHE A 192 -2.89 -2.67 -17.49
CA PHE A 192 -3.79 -2.33 -18.59
C PHE A 192 -3.38 -1.02 -19.27
N THR A 193 -3.01 -0.02 -18.47
CA THR A 193 -2.55 1.27 -19.01
C THR A 193 -1.27 1.09 -19.84
N GLY A 194 -0.26 0.38 -19.34
CA GLY A 194 0.97 0.12 -20.06
C GLY A 194 0.73 -0.66 -21.36
N ARG A 195 -0.06 -1.74 -21.31
CA ARG A 195 -0.41 -2.52 -22.51
C ARG A 195 -1.13 -1.70 -23.56
N MET A 196 -2.19 -0.98 -23.17
CA MET A 196 -2.96 -0.19 -24.13
C MET A 196 -2.14 0.94 -24.75
N LEU A 197 -1.24 1.58 -23.99
CA LEU A 197 -0.32 2.60 -24.54
C LEU A 197 0.67 2.01 -25.55
N ASN A 198 1.10 0.76 -25.36
CA ASN A 198 1.96 0.03 -26.28
C ASN A 198 1.18 -0.67 -27.42
N ASN A 199 -0.11 -0.41 -27.54
CA ASN A 199 -1.01 -1.07 -28.48
C ASN A 199 -1.05 -2.62 -28.31
N GLU A 200 -0.86 -3.10 -27.07
CA GLU A 200 -0.96 -4.50 -26.70
C GLU A 200 -2.32 -4.81 -26.11
N THR A 201 -2.78 -6.05 -26.26
CA THR A 201 -4.08 -6.51 -25.76
C THR A 201 -4.01 -6.79 -24.25
N PRO A 202 -4.81 -6.11 -23.39
CA PRO A 202 -4.93 -6.47 -21.99
C PRO A 202 -5.67 -7.80 -21.81
N ILE A 203 -5.28 -8.59 -20.78
CA ILE A 203 -5.91 -9.86 -20.45
C ILE A 203 -6.84 -9.65 -19.26
N VAL A 204 -8.12 -9.97 -19.45
CA VAL A 204 -9.15 -9.98 -18.42
C VAL A 204 -9.38 -11.44 -17.99
N TYR A 205 -9.23 -11.73 -16.70
CA TYR A 205 -9.54 -13.03 -16.15
C TYR A 205 -11.01 -13.05 -15.68
N GLY A 206 -11.74 -14.13 -16.01
CA GLY A 206 -13.18 -14.22 -15.81
C GLY A 206 -13.97 -13.41 -16.84
N ASP A 207 -15.16 -12.98 -16.47
CA ASP A 207 -16.07 -12.19 -17.32
C ASP A 207 -15.86 -10.66 -17.18
N GLY A 208 -14.93 -10.24 -16.33
CA GLY A 208 -14.62 -8.83 -16.08
C GLY A 208 -15.63 -8.10 -15.17
N ASN A 209 -16.59 -8.81 -14.57
CA ASN A 209 -17.57 -8.24 -13.65
C ASN A 209 -17.10 -8.19 -12.19
N GLN A 210 -15.94 -8.80 -11.88
CA GLN A 210 -15.33 -8.65 -10.56
C GLN A 210 -14.98 -7.18 -10.29
N THR A 211 -15.25 -6.72 -9.07
CA THR A 211 -15.13 -5.32 -8.72
C THR A 211 -14.07 -5.07 -7.64
N ARG A 212 -13.47 -3.88 -7.70
CA ARG A 212 -12.51 -3.39 -6.70
C ARG A 212 -12.76 -1.92 -6.40
N ASP A 213 -12.28 -1.49 -5.26
CA ASP A 213 -12.14 -0.09 -4.87
C ASP A 213 -10.73 0.38 -5.26
N TYR A 214 -10.63 1.34 -6.17
CA TYR A 214 -9.36 1.87 -6.67
C TYR A 214 -9.10 3.26 -6.11
N ILE A 215 -7.97 3.42 -5.40
CA ILE A 215 -7.57 4.68 -4.79
C ILE A 215 -6.25 5.19 -5.37
N PHE A 216 -6.17 6.48 -5.65
CA PHE A 216 -4.96 7.09 -6.20
C PHE A 216 -3.87 7.24 -5.12
N VAL A 217 -2.61 7.04 -5.50
CA VAL A 217 -1.48 6.96 -4.56
C VAL A 217 -1.31 8.22 -3.70
N THR A 218 -1.57 9.43 -4.23
CA THR A 218 -1.43 10.67 -3.45
C THR A 218 -2.51 10.80 -2.37
N ASP A 219 -3.70 10.26 -2.58
CA ASP A 219 -4.75 10.21 -1.55
C ASP A 219 -4.33 9.30 -0.40
N VAL A 220 -3.68 8.16 -0.71
CA VAL A 220 -3.09 7.27 0.31
C VAL A 220 -1.97 7.96 1.08
N VAL A 221 -1.07 8.67 0.40
CA VAL A 221 0.01 9.44 1.05
C VAL A 221 -0.55 10.50 1.99
N SER A 222 -1.60 11.21 1.57
CA SER A 222 -2.30 12.19 2.42
C SER A 222 -2.88 11.53 3.69
N ALA A 223 -3.50 10.35 3.56
CA ALA A 223 -4.02 9.60 4.70
C ALA A 223 -2.91 9.13 5.65
N LEU A 224 -1.78 8.64 5.11
CA LEU A 224 -0.61 8.23 5.89
C LEU A 224 -0.08 9.40 6.73
N ILE A 225 0.13 10.57 6.11
CA ILE A 225 0.64 11.76 6.80
C ILE A 225 -0.34 12.21 7.88
N LYS A 226 -1.62 12.42 7.55
CA LYS A 226 -2.65 12.84 8.51
C LYS A 226 -2.77 11.88 9.69
N SER A 227 -2.66 10.57 9.44
CA SER A 227 -2.72 9.56 10.51
C SER A 227 -1.50 9.56 11.43
N SER A 228 -0.39 10.15 11.01
CA SER A 228 0.82 10.32 11.82
C SER A 228 0.80 11.55 12.73
N GLU A 229 -0.16 12.45 12.53
CA GLU A 229 -0.26 13.74 13.24
C GLU A 229 -1.12 13.65 14.51
N THR A 230 -1.76 12.50 14.77
CA THR A 230 -2.57 12.27 15.97
C THR A 230 -1.93 11.23 16.88
N ASP A 231 -2.11 11.40 18.19
CA ASP A 231 -1.67 10.45 19.21
C ASP A 231 -2.68 9.29 19.41
N ASP A 232 -3.82 9.31 18.70
CA ASP A 232 -4.82 8.26 18.80
C ASP A 232 -4.36 6.94 18.18
N ASN A 233 -4.80 5.83 18.75
CA ASN A 233 -4.70 4.51 18.13
C ASN A 233 -5.78 4.34 17.07
N LEU A 234 -5.36 4.27 15.81
CA LEU A 234 -6.26 4.23 14.67
C LEU A 234 -6.23 2.86 13.95
N PHE A 235 -7.41 2.39 13.56
CA PHE A 235 -7.61 1.28 12.63
C PHE A 235 -8.65 1.73 11.61
N LEU A 236 -8.21 2.03 10.39
CA LEU A 236 -9.00 2.75 9.38
C LEU A 236 -8.92 2.08 8.02
N ASN A 237 -10.04 2.09 7.31
CA ASN A 237 -10.10 1.75 5.89
C ASN A 237 -9.81 2.98 5.04
N ILE A 238 -8.88 2.83 4.10
CA ILE A 238 -8.46 3.89 3.16
C ILE A 238 -8.80 3.44 1.75
N GLY A 239 -9.89 3.96 1.24
CA GLY A 239 -10.47 3.67 -0.07
C GLY A 239 -11.39 4.78 -0.51
N THR A 240 -12.01 4.61 -1.67
CA THR A 240 -12.96 5.58 -2.24
C THR A 240 -14.41 5.27 -1.86
N SER A 241 -14.69 4.08 -1.36
CA SER A 241 -16.01 3.50 -1.17
C SER A 241 -16.80 3.35 -2.48
N GLN A 242 -16.10 3.34 -3.62
CA GLN A 242 -16.70 3.18 -4.94
C GLN A 242 -16.29 1.84 -5.55
N GLU A 243 -17.28 1.13 -6.03
CA GLU A 243 -17.11 -0.15 -6.70
C GLU A 243 -16.89 0.07 -8.20
N THR A 244 -15.81 -0.49 -8.75
CA THR A 244 -15.53 -0.42 -10.19
C THR A 244 -15.21 -1.80 -10.70
N SER A 245 -15.90 -2.25 -11.76
CA SER A 245 -15.62 -3.52 -12.42
C SER A 245 -14.39 -3.43 -13.34
N VAL A 246 -13.79 -4.59 -13.63
CA VAL A 246 -12.67 -4.65 -14.58
C VAL A 246 -13.10 -4.19 -15.97
N ASN A 247 -14.33 -4.49 -16.39
CA ASN A 247 -14.88 -4.03 -17.67
C ASN A 247 -15.03 -2.50 -17.75
N GLU A 248 -15.51 -1.86 -16.66
CA GLU A 248 -15.57 -0.40 -16.56
C GLU A 248 -14.17 0.21 -16.61
N LEU A 249 -13.21 -0.41 -15.90
CA LEU A 249 -11.82 0.01 -15.92
C LEU A 249 -11.22 -0.04 -17.34
N VAL A 250 -11.41 -1.14 -18.06
CA VAL A 250 -11.01 -1.29 -19.47
C VAL A 250 -11.59 -0.14 -20.30
N SER A 251 -12.88 0.15 -20.14
CA SER A 251 -13.56 1.19 -20.90
C SER A 251 -12.99 2.59 -20.65
N ILE A 252 -12.69 2.91 -19.39
CA ILE A 252 -12.10 4.21 -19.01
C ILE A 252 -10.67 4.34 -19.56
N ILE A 253 -9.82 3.33 -19.36
CA ILE A 253 -8.43 3.36 -19.85
C ILE A 253 -8.42 3.45 -21.38
N ARG A 254 -9.24 2.65 -22.06
CA ARG A 254 -9.42 2.66 -23.52
C ARG A 254 -9.74 4.07 -24.04
N SER A 255 -10.70 4.75 -23.39
CA SER A 255 -11.08 6.12 -23.75
C SER A 255 -9.94 7.12 -23.58
N ILE A 256 -9.13 6.99 -22.51
CA ILE A 256 -8.04 7.94 -22.21
C ILE A 256 -6.80 7.68 -23.10
N THR A 257 -6.50 6.41 -23.40
CA THR A 257 -5.36 6.01 -24.22
C THR A 257 -5.65 6.06 -25.71
N SER A 258 -6.94 6.17 -26.11
CA SER A 258 -7.42 6.03 -27.49
C SER A 258 -7.07 4.65 -28.12
N TRP A 259 -6.98 3.61 -27.30
CA TRP A 259 -6.75 2.25 -27.76
C TRP A 259 -8.03 1.67 -28.40
N GLU A 260 -7.93 1.11 -29.62
CA GLU A 260 -9.08 0.64 -30.40
C GLU A 260 -9.29 -0.89 -30.34
N GLY A 261 -8.41 -1.64 -29.67
CA GLY A 261 -8.50 -3.09 -29.57
C GLY A 261 -9.62 -3.58 -28.64
N GLU A 262 -9.75 -4.89 -28.52
CA GLU A 262 -10.63 -5.57 -27.56
C GLU A 262 -9.79 -6.39 -26.57
N PRO A 263 -10.17 -6.48 -25.28
CA PRO A 263 -9.45 -7.28 -24.29
C PRO A 263 -9.58 -8.78 -24.61
N ASP A 264 -8.56 -9.54 -24.22
CA ASP A 264 -8.57 -11.01 -24.29
C ASP A 264 -9.09 -11.58 -22.97
N TYR A 265 -10.20 -12.31 -23.03
CA TYR A 265 -10.81 -12.93 -21.84
C TYR A 265 -10.27 -14.34 -21.62
N LYS A 266 -9.77 -14.60 -20.41
CA LYS A 266 -9.24 -15.90 -19.97
C LYS A 266 -10.11 -16.48 -18.85
N PRO A 267 -10.00 -17.79 -18.56
CA PRO A 267 -10.69 -18.36 -17.41
C PRO A 267 -10.39 -17.62 -16.11
N GLN A 268 -11.39 -17.55 -15.23
CA GLN A 268 -11.26 -16.91 -13.91
C GLN A 268 -10.12 -17.57 -13.10
N ARG A 269 -9.40 -16.76 -12.33
CA ARG A 269 -8.38 -17.24 -11.39
C ARG A 269 -9.06 -17.89 -10.19
N GLU A 270 -8.53 -19.02 -9.75
CA GLU A 270 -9.00 -19.68 -8.54
C GLU A 270 -8.69 -18.84 -7.30
N GLY A 271 -9.64 -18.74 -6.36
CA GLY A 271 -9.47 -17.98 -5.12
C GLY A 271 -9.54 -16.46 -5.26
N GLU A 272 -9.89 -15.92 -6.44
CA GLU A 272 -10.07 -14.48 -6.62
C GLU A 272 -11.41 -14.00 -6.03
N LEU A 273 -11.36 -12.99 -5.13
CA LEU A 273 -12.56 -12.37 -4.58
C LEU A 273 -13.39 -11.72 -5.67
N LEU A 274 -14.70 -11.93 -5.67
CA LEU A 274 -15.60 -11.31 -6.64
C LEU A 274 -15.77 -9.81 -6.40
N ARG A 275 -15.89 -9.41 -5.14
CA ARG A 275 -16.12 -7.99 -4.78
C ARG A 275 -15.25 -7.59 -3.61
N SER A 276 -14.64 -6.39 -3.69
CA SER A 276 -13.83 -5.84 -2.60
C SER A 276 -13.88 -4.31 -2.64
N VAL A 277 -14.62 -3.73 -1.70
CA VAL A 277 -14.83 -2.27 -1.57
C VAL A 277 -14.83 -1.91 -0.10
N LEU A 278 -14.11 -0.86 0.29
CA LEU A 278 -13.96 -0.43 1.67
C LEU A 278 -14.90 0.72 2.03
N ASN A 279 -15.47 0.68 3.22
CA ASN A 279 -16.15 1.84 3.80
C ASN A 279 -15.11 2.77 4.44
N ASN A 280 -15.00 4.01 3.97
CA ASN A 280 -14.03 5.01 4.42
C ASN A 280 -14.59 6.07 5.39
N GLU A 281 -15.81 5.93 5.86
CA GLU A 281 -16.48 6.89 6.74
C GLU A 281 -15.69 7.18 8.02
N LYS A 282 -15.11 6.13 8.60
CA LYS A 282 -14.30 6.28 9.82
C LYS A 282 -13.03 7.10 9.55
N ALA A 283 -12.37 6.90 8.41
CA ALA A 283 -11.20 7.69 8.02
C ALA A 283 -11.58 9.17 7.80
N LYS A 284 -12.71 9.44 7.14
CA LYS A 284 -13.23 10.81 6.97
C LYS A 284 -13.41 11.51 8.31
N MET A 285 -14.07 10.85 9.25
CA MET A 285 -14.34 11.44 10.57
C MET A 285 -13.07 11.60 11.43
N SER A 286 -12.21 10.57 11.47
CA SER A 286 -11.04 10.56 12.36
C SER A 286 -9.90 11.45 11.88
N LEU A 287 -9.73 11.59 10.55
CA LEU A 287 -8.60 12.31 9.95
C LEU A 287 -9.00 13.61 9.25
N ASN A 288 -10.29 13.93 9.19
CA ASN A 288 -10.80 14.97 8.28
C ASN A 288 -10.19 14.80 6.89
N TRP A 289 -10.30 13.58 6.35
CA TRP A 289 -9.69 13.14 5.11
C TRP A 289 -10.74 12.55 4.17
N GLU A 290 -10.64 12.85 2.91
CA GLU A 290 -11.38 12.20 1.82
C GLU A 290 -10.49 12.12 0.57
N PRO A 291 -10.72 11.12 -0.29
CA PRO A 291 -9.98 11.01 -1.55
C PRO A 291 -10.33 12.17 -2.47
N GLU A 292 -9.32 12.82 -3.05
CA GLU A 292 -9.48 13.97 -3.96
C GLU A 292 -9.53 13.55 -5.44
N TYR A 293 -9.02 12.35 -5.75
CA TYR A 293 -8.94 11.84 -7.11
C TYR A 293 -10.12 10.93 -7.43
N ASN A 294 -10.90 11.30 -8.43
CA ASN A 294 -11.76 10.33 -9.10
C ASN A 294 -10.94 9.48 -10.09
N LEU A 295 -11.51 8.35 -10.51
CA LEU A 295 -10.85 7.36 -11.34
C LEU A 295 -10.35 7.95 -12.68
N ASN A 296 -11.17 8.79 -13.34
CA ASN A 296 -10.80 9.42 -14.61
C ASN A 296 -9.58 10.35 -14.48
N ARG A 297 -9.51 11.16 -13.40
CA ARG A 297 -8.38 12.05 -13.13
C ARG A 297 -7.12 11.25 -12.83
N GLY A 298 -7.22 10.25 -11.95
CA GLY A 298 -6.06 9.43 -11.58
C GLY A 298 -5.48 8.62 -12.75
N ILE A 299 -6.34 8.07 -13.62
CA ILE A 299 -5.89 7.35 -14.83
C ILE A 299 -5.20 8.31 -15.82
N LYS A 300 -5.69 9.54 -15.98
CA LYS A 300 -5.01 10.54 -16.82
C LYS A 300 -3.60 10.85 -16.30
N GLU A 301 -3.43 11.02 -14.98
CA GLU A 301 -2.12 11.22 -14.38
C GLU A 301 -1.20 10.01 -14.61
N LEU A 302 -1.72 8.78 -14.45
CA LEU A 302 -0.96 7.56 -14.71
C LEU A 302 -0.53 7.46 -16.19
N VAL A 303 -1.44 7.75 -17.13
CA VAL A 303 -1.14 7.78 -18.59
C VAL A 303 -0.10 8.83 -18.91
N ASN A 304 -0.20 10.02 -18.33
CA ASN A 304 0.79 11.09 -18.51
C ASN A 304 2.17 10.66 -17.99
N TRP A 305 2.23 10.00 -16.87
CA TRP A 305 3.48 9.49 -16.32
C TRP A 305 4.12 8.46 -17.26
N PHE A 306 3.37 7.46 -17.72
CA PHE A 306 3.88 6.46 -18.68
C PHE A 306 4.39 7.05 -19.99
N LYS A 307 3.84 8.17 -20.46
CA LYS A 307 4.29 8.84 -21.69
C LYS A 307 5.58 9.63 -21.51
N ASN A 308 5.97 9.94 -20.27
CA ASN A 308 7.13 10.77 -19.95
C ASN A 308 8.30 9.98 -19.34
N GLU A 309 8.13 8.69 -19.07
CA GLU A 309 9.16 7.78 -18.60
C GLU A 309 9.85 7.06 -19.79
#